data_5f549bd97eb5e0215307bfc3b28bccd1
#
_entry.id   5f549bd97eb5e0215307bfc3b28bccd1
#
_cell.length_a   1.000
_cell.length_b   1.000
_cell.length_c   1.000
_cell.angle_alpha   90.00
_cell.angle_beta   90.00
_cell.angle_gamma   90.00
#
_symmetry.space_group_name_H-M   'P 1'
#
loop_
_entity.id
_entity.type
_entity.pdbx_description
1 polymer ?
#
loop_
_entity_poly.entity_id
_entity_poly.type
_entity_poly.pdbx_seq_one_letter_code
_entity_poly.pdbx_strand_id
1 'polypeptide(L)'
;MDRQRALRYSIATVLSITGLIVVLALLQQLLVPVLVYCFPGLDTPFYDLGLFGAYPTHDYVSFNLSSPRSTRVRWHESCDRGNVFIDPGGPSTDHRGPMILDGTGNLVWTSDQYETTTNLKVQRYRGNDFLTFWSGHKAKTMGTGSYYMLDESYEVVHKVDAIGDGLKADLHEFKITNDGTALLTVYNKTQADLTPMGWFRGKNGWIVDNLFQEVDIATGRLLFEWKASDHFNAEDSYMTNPFGGYSEGIPFDFFHINSIEKDRNGNYLISSRHFHSVMGIDGKTGEVMWELGGHSEDFEDLSDGLASDFSWQHDARWLDEEAGIMTLFDNGVAWPHVDAPYSEGRVIRVDVEKHTAELLHTYVSLQHARSSSQGSVQFIDTGEGEEHVFVGWGSSAAFSEFTTDGELLCETHFAASASFWWERVKSYRAFKSVDWRGTPKAWDPSAAIEGGKLAVSWNGATEVAFWELQGSVIRDGQEQGEWKELDIIERDGFETLFVLPARSAKSDSGESYTHFRVAALDAERNVLRTSNTTTRTPRGFGAYLSAIISAVLCVGAFVGFWQYRKRGWKTADWRQYAQSAVDRTKYQKLW
;
A
#
# COMPACT_ATOMS: atom_id res chain seq x y z
N MET A 1 -31.11 -14.79 40.76
CA MET A 1 -29.73 -15.31 40.51
C MET A 1 -28.76 -14.33 41.15
N ASP A 2 -27.93 -14.78 42.09
CA ASP A 2 -27.06 -13.93 42.89
C ASP A 2 -26.05 -13.21 41.98
N ARG A 3 -25.92 -11.88 42.13
CA ARG A 3 -25.00 -11.05 41.31
C ARG A 3 -23.56 -11.60 41.29
N GLN A 4 -23.11 -12.17 42.40
CA GLN A 4 -21.78 -12.80 42.46
C GLN A 4 -21.65 -14.05 41.61
N ARG A 5 -22.70 -14.87 41.47
CA ARG A 5 -22.69 -16.02 40.58
C ARG A 5 -22.70 -15.61 39.13
N ALA A 6 -23.51 -14.63 38.75
CA ALA A 6 -23.52 -14.09 37.38
C ALA A 6 -22.13 -13.54 36.98
N LEU A 7 -21.49 -12.77 37.88
CA LEU A 7 -20.14 -12.23 37.62
C LEU A 7 -19.09 -13.36 37.46
N ARG A 8 -19.14 -14.42 38.30
CA ARG A 8 -18.22 -15.56 38.17
C ARG A 8 -18.41 -16.33 36.85
N TYR A 9 -19.66 -16.52 36.41
CA TYR A 9 -19.93 -17.14 35.11
C TYR A 9 -19.43 -16.27 33.96
N SER A 10 -19.65 -14.95 33.98
CA SER A 10 -19.15 -14.03 32.97
C SER A 10 -17.62 -14.04 32.89
N ILE A 11 -16.93 -13.99 34.04
CA ILE A 11 -15.46 -14.07 34.10
C ILE A 11 -14.96 -15.42 33.56
N ALA A 12 -15.56 -16.54 33.96
CA ALA A 12 -15.19 -17.87 33.48
C ALA A 12 -15.39 -18.00 31.97
N THR A 13 -16.49 -17.45 31.42
CA THR A 13 -16.76 -17.45 29.99
C THR A 13 -15.72 -16.63 29.23
N VAL A 14 -15.41 -15.42 29.71
CA VAL A 14 -14.37 -14.55 29.09
C VAL A 14 -13.01 -15.25 29.11
N LEU A 15 -12.60 -15.84 30.26
CA LEU A 15 -11.33 -16.56 30.36
C LEU A 15 -11.29 -17.79 29.44
N SER A 16 -12.40 -18.51 29.29
CA SER A 16 -12.49 -19.68 28.40
C SER A 16 -12.40 -19.26 26.93
N ILE A 17 -13.07 -18.17 26.54
CA ILE A 17 -13.00 -17.62 25.16
C ILE A 17 -11.57 -17.13 24.89
N THR A 18 -10.97 -16.39 25.81
CA THR A 18 -9.58 -15.90 25.67
C THR A 18 -8.60 -17.07 25.56
N GLY A 19 -8.75 -18.10 26.42
CA GLY A 19 -7.93 -19.32 26.35
C GLY A 19 -8.08 -20.04 25.01
N LEU A 20 -9.30 -20.15 24.48
CA LEU A 20 -9.55 -20.75 23.17
C LEU A 20 -8.89 -19.94 22.04
N ILE A 21 -9.01 -18.61 22.07
CA ILE A 21 -8.37 -17.73 21.09
C ILE A 21 -6.84 -17.90 21.10
N VAL A 22 -6.23 -17.94 22.29
CA VAL A 22 -4.79 -18.15 22.43
C VAL A 22 -4.37 -19.52 21.87
N VAL A 23 -5.12 -20.58 22.19
CA VAL A 23 -4.84 -21.93 21.66
C VAL A 23 -4.97 -21.96 20.13
N LEU A 24 -6.01 -21.35 19.58
CA LEU A 24 -6.20 -21.26 18.12
C LEU A 24 -5.06 -20.47 17.46
N ALA A 25 -4.64 -19.34 18.04
CA ALA A 25 -3.52 -18.55 17.53
C ALA A 25 -2.20 -19.34 17.57
N LEU A 26 -1.92 -20.07 18.64
CA LEU A 26 -0.74 -20.94 18.74
C LEU A 26 -0.78 -22.08 17.73
N LEU A 27 -1.94 -22.71 17.56
CA LEU A 27 -2.14 -23.76 16.56
C LEU A 27 -1.93 -23.20 15.15
N GLN A 28 -2.47 -22.04 14.86
CA GLN A 28 -2.25 -21.34 13.59
C GLN A 28 -0.76 -21.10 13.33
N GLN A 29 -0.04 -20.51 14.28
CA GLN A 29 1.39 -20.23 14.16
C GLN A 29 2.26 -21.48 13.95
N LEU A 30 1.85 -22.63 14.50
CA LEU A 30 2.60 -23.88 14.39
C LEU A 30 2.19 -24.70 13.15
N LEU A 31 0.89 -24.78 12.87
CA LEU A 31 0.37 -25.66 11.81
C LEU A 31 0.44 -25.03 10.42
N VAL A 32 0.17 -23.73 10.30
CA VAL A 32 0.13 -23.06 8.98
C VAL A 32 1.49 -23.17 8.27
N PRO A 33 2.65 -22.84 8.88
CA PRO A 33 3.94 -23.03 8.22
C PRO A 33 4.25 -24.48 7.82
N VAL A 34 3.87 -25.44 8.66
CA VAL A 34 4.06 -26.86 8.36
C VAL A 34 3.18 -27.30 7.19
N LEU A 35 1.93 -26.86 7.15
CA LEU A 35 1.01 -27.19 6.05
C LEU A 35 1.51 -26.57 4.72
N VAL A 36 1.96 -25.34 4.73
CA VAL A 36 2.53 -24.70 3.54
C VAL A 36 3.82 -25.38 3.09
N TYR A 37 4.70 -25.76 4.03
CA TYR A 37 5.90 -26.52 3.70
C TYR A 37 5.58 -27.87 3.05
N CYS A 38 4.58 -28.59 3.56
CA CYS A 38 4.16 -29.87 3.01
C CYS A 38 3.35 -29.72 1.70
N PHE A 39 2.60 -28.63 1.56
CA PHE A 39 1.67 -28.35 0.47
C PHE A 39 1.82 -26.91 0.00
N PRO A 40 2.84 -26.57 -0.81
CA PRO A 40 3.12 -25.19 -1.24
C PRO A 40 1.94 -24.47 -1.90
N GLY A 41 1.05 -25.21 -2.57
CA GLY A 41 -0.17 -24.66 -3.17
C GLY A 41 -1.17 -24.05 -2.18
N LEU A 42 -0.99 -24.28 -0.85
CA LEU A 42 -1.80 -23.64 0.19
C LEU A 42 -1.32 -22.25 0.59
N ASP A 43 -0.15 -21.82 0.11
CA ASP A 43 0.43 -20.51 0.50
C ASP A 43 -0.50 -19.35 0.13
N THR A 44 -0.86 -19.23 -1.15
CA THR A 44 -1.76 -18.17 -1.63
C THR A 44 -3.15 -18.19 -0.97
N PRO A 45 -3.88 -19.33 -0.89
CA PRO A 45 -5.14 -19.36 -0.19
C PRO A 45 -5.03 -19.00 1.31
N PHE A 46 -3.97 -19.43 2.00
CA PHE A 46 -3.76 -19.11 3.41
C PHE A 46 -3.38 -17.63 3.61
N TYR A 47 -2.64 -17.07 2.66
CA TYR A 47 -2.36 -15.64 2.63
C TYR A 47 -3.66 -14.84 2.54
N ASP A 48 -4.49 -15.12 1.54
CA ASP A 48 -5.74 -14.40 1.29
C ASP A 48 -6.76 -14.56 2.43
N LEU A 49 -6.78 -15.71 3.08
CA LEU A 49 -7.58 -15.91 4.29
C LEU A 49 -7.04 -15.17 5.53
N GLY A 50 -5.88 -14.52 5.43
CA GLY A 50 -5.27 -13.78 6.53
C GLY A 50 -4.65 -14.68 7.61
N LEU A 51 -4.30 -15.93 7.29
CA LEU A 51 -3.66 -16.83 8.24
C LEU A 51 -2.22 -16.44 8.59
N PHE A 52 -1.60 -15.59 7.80
CA PHE A 52 -0.30 -14.96 8.10
C PHE A 52 -0.45 -13.54 8.68
N GLY A 53 -1.67 -13.11 9.02
CA GLY A 53 -2.01 -11.75 9.42
C GLY A 53 -2.64 -10.93 8.29
N ALA A 54 -3.10 -9.72 8.62
CA ALA A 54 -3.70 -8.83 7.62
C ALA A 54 -2.68 -8.24 6.65
N TYR A 55 -1.44 -8.04 7.11
CA TYR A 55 -0.32 -7.50 6.36
C TYR A 55 0.94 -8.33 6.60
N PRO A 56 1.08 -9.47 5.92
CA PRO A 56 2.31 -10.26 6.00
C PRO A 56 3.49 -9.48 5.41
N THR A 57 4.64 -9.51 6.09
CA THR A 57 5.83 -8.78 5.69
C THR A 57 7.04 -9.69 5.53
N HIS A 58 8.01 -9.23 4.74
CA HIS A 58 9.38 -9.73 4.71
C HIS A 58 10.26 -8.84 5.57
N ASP A 59 11.03 -9.46 6.46
CA ASP A 59 12.10 -8.83 7.20
C ASP A 59 13.44 -9.21 6.56
N TYR A 60 14.39 -8.30 6.55
CA TYR A 60 15.69 -8.43 5.91
C TYR A 60 16.81 -8.44 6.94
N VAL A 61 17.90 -9.14 6.65
CA VAL A 61 19.11 -9.18 7.48
C VAL A 61 19.99 -7.95 7.23
N SER A 62 20.09 -7.53 5.98
CA SER A 62 20.92 -6.39 5.56
C SER A 62 20.17 -5.05 5.54
N PHE A 63 18.88 -5.02 5.86
CA PHE A 63 18.06 -3.81 5.83
C PHE A 63 17.07 -3.80 7.00
N ASN A 64 16.84 -2.63 7.56
CA ASN A 64 16.07 -2.47 8.81
C ASN A 64 14.58 -2.19 8.64
N LEU A 65 14.11 -1.99 7.41
CA LEU A 65 12.69 -1.82 7.11
C LEU A 65 12.15 -3.11 6.47
N SER A 66 10.91 -3.44 6.78
CA SER A 66 10.19 -4.54 6.14
C SER A 66 9.45 -4.10 4.89
N SER A 67 9.10 -5.03 4.03
CA SER A 67 8.21 -4.83 2.89
C SER A 67 7.03 -5.81 2.92
N PRO A 68 5.93 -5.55 2.18
CA PRO A 68 4.86 -6.52 2.08
C PRO A 68 5.39 -7.82 1.46
N ARG A 69 4.97 -8.94 2.02
CA ARG A 69 5.07 -10.22 1.36
C ARG A 69 3.92 -10.32 0.37
N SER A 70 4.12 -9.80 -0.84
CA SER A 70 3.09 -9.84 -1.88
C SER A 70 2.79 -11.27 -2.34
N THR A 71 1.56 -11.57 -2.71
CA THR A 71 1.17 -12.84 -3.31
C THR A 71 0.55 -12.63 -4.67
N ARG A 72 1.02 -13.40 -5.66
CA ARG A 72 0.48 -13.39 -7.01
C ARG A 72 -0.67 -14.38 -7.09
N VAL A 73 -1.91 -13.87 -7.13
CA VAL A 73 -3.11 -14.70 -7.23
C VAL A 73 -3.40 -15.11 -8.66
N ARG A 74 -2.93 -14.31 -9.62
CA ARG A 74 -2.91 -14.62 -11.05
C ARG A 74 -1.60 -14.15 -11.67
N TRP A 75 -1.06 -14.94 -12.60
CA TRP A 75 0.14 -14.60 -13.34
C TRP A 75 0.11 -15.18 -14.75
N HIS A 76 0.40 -14.34 -15.74
CA HIS A 76 0.62 -14.71 -17.13
C HIS A 76 2.02 -14.27 -17.56
N GLU A 77 2.62 -14.94 -18.52
CA GLU A 77 3.99 -14.62 -19.01
C GLU A 77 4.08 -13.25 -19.69
N SER A 78 2.98 -12.76 -20.26
CA SER A 78 2.85 -11.43 -20.86
C SER A 78 2.77 -10.29 -19.85
N CYS A 79 2.71 -10.59 -18.54
CA CYS A 79 2.69 -9.53 -17.54
C CYS A 79 3.96 -8.70 -17.61
N ASP A 80 3.79 -7.38 -17.69
CA ASP A 80 4.90 -6.45 -17.70
C ASP A 80 5.74 -6.57 -16.41
N ARG A 81 7.05 -6.45 -16.54
CA ARG A 81 8.00 -6.59 -15.42
C ARG A 81 8.44 -5.26 -14.81
N GLY A 82 7.82 -4.16 -15.21
CA GLY A 82 8.10 -2.84 -14.67
C GLY A 82 7.88 -2.73 -13.17
N ASN A 83 8.47 -1.70 -12.59
CA ASN A 83 8.34 -1.41 -11.17
C ASN A 83 6.93 -0.91 -10.84
N VAL A 84 6.42 -1.34 -9.70
CA VAL A 84 5.11 -0.93 -9.16
C VAL A 84 5.32 0.05 -8.01
N PHE A 85 4.60 1.17 -8.05
CA PHE A 85 4.70 2.29 -7.11
C PHE A 85 3.45 2.30 -6.24
N ILE A 86 3.62 2.12 -4.93
CA ILE A 86 2.55 2.09 -3.94
C ILE A 86 2.91 2.89 -2.69
N ASP A 87 1.89 3.28 -1.93
CA ASP A 87 2.01 3.93 -0.62
C ASP A 87 1.22 3.10 0.42
N PRO A 88 1.80 2.00 0.94
CA PRO A 88 1.10 1.16 1.89
C PRO A 88 0.71 1.95 3.15
N GLY A 89 -0.58 1.96 3.46
CA GLY A 89 -1.13 2.63 4.63
C GLY A 89 -2.29 1.86 5.23
N GLY A 90 -2.74 2.27 6.40
CA GLY A 90 -3.85 1.63 7.10
C GLY A 90 -3.50 1.21 8.53
N PRO A 91 -4.46 0.69 9.30
CA PRO A 91 -4.23 0.36 10.70
C PRO A 91 -3.35 -0.88 10.93
N SER A 92 -3.08 -1.69 9.89
CA SER A 92 -2.21 -2.87 9.99
C SER A 92 -0.83 -2.70 9.38
N THR A 93 -0.49 -1.52 8.86
CA THR A 93 0.85 -1.25 8.33
C THR A 93 1.75 -0.70 9.42
N ASP A 94 2.91 -1.34 9.63
CA ASP A 94 3.91 -0.88 10.59
C ASP A 94 4.75 0.28 10.01
N HIS A 95 5.01 0.24 8.70
CA HIS A 95 5.74 1.26 7.96
C HIS A 95 4.80 1.94 6.95
N ARG A 96 4.72 3.27 7.01
CA ARG A 96 3.90 4.12 6.13
C ARG A 96 4.82 5.05 5.36
N GLY A 97 5.20 4.65 4.18
CA GLY A 97 6.10 5.42 3.35
C GLY A 97 5.97 5.03 1.89
N PRO A 98 6.63 5.78 0.99
CA PRO A 98 6.62 5.46 -0.41
C PRO A 98 7.37 4.13 -0.63
N MET A 99 6.87 3.30 -1.52
CA MET A 99 7.44 1.99 -1.78
C MET A 99 7.41 1.64 -3.26
N ILE A 100 8.54 1.16 -3.75
CA ILE A 100 8.68 0.62 -5.10
C ILE A 100 8.87 -0.89 -4.96
N LEU A 101 8.04 -1.65 -5.65
CA LEU A 101 8.18 -3.09 -5.81
C LEU A 101 8.60 -3.41 -7.24
N ASP A 102 9.31 -4.51 -7.46
CA ASP A 102 9.51 -5.03 -8.81
C ASP A 102 8.22 -5.71 -9.34
N GLY A 103 8.19 -6.07 -10.63
CA GLY A 103 7.05 -6.76 -11.25
C GLY A 103 6.73 -8.13 -10.63
N THR A 104 7.57 -8.64 -9.73
CA THR A 104 7.34 -9.90 -9.00
C THR A 104 6.88 -9.66 -7.56
N GLY A 105 6.83 -8.39 -7.11
CA GLY A 105 6.38 -7.98 -5.78
C GLY A 105 7.49 -7.92 -4.72
N ASN A 106 8.77 -8.03 -5.11
CA ASN A 106 9.88 -7.80 -4.19
C ASN A 106 10.14 -6.30 -4.02
N LEU A 107 10.67 -5.93 -2.85
CA LEU A 107 11.09 -4.55 -2.59
C LEU A 107 12.18 -4.10 -3.59
N VAL A 108 12.08 -2.88 -4.06
CA VAL A 108 13.14 -2.15 -4.79
C VAL A 108 13.61 -0.98 -3.95
N TRP A 109 12.67 -0.18 -3.45
CA TRP A 109 12.96 1.00 -2.65
C TRP A 109 11.85 1.30 -1.65
N THR A 110 12.24 1.81 -0.49
CA THR A 110 11.33 2.43 0.49
C THR A 110 12.10 3.41 1.37
N SER A 111 11.36 4.31 2.04
CA SER A 111 11.93 5.31 2.95
C SER A 111 11.00 5.55 4.13
N ASP A 112 11.57 5.65 5.33
CA ASP A 112 10.89 6.02 6.58
C ASP A 112 11.09 7.50 6.96
N GLN A 113 11.71 8.29 6.08
CA GLN A 113 11.95 9.73 6.29
C GLN A 113 10.68 10.58 6.17
N TYR A 114 9.62 10.03 5.59
CA TYR A 114 8.36 10.71 5.34
C TYR A 114 7.29 10.18 6.30
N GLU A 115 6.37 11.06 6.73
CA GLU A 115 5.27 10.66 7.62
C GLU A 115 4.31 9.69 6.90
N THR A 116 3.16 10.20 6.45
CA THR A 116 2.24 9.43 5.61
C THR A 116 2.42 9.90 4.18
N THR A 117 2.57 8.97 3.24
CA THR A 117 2.67 9.29 1.82
C THR A 117 1.44 8.84 1.05
N THR A 118 1.19 9.50 -0.07
CA THR A 118 0.16 9.12 -1.04
C THR A 118 0.57 9.50 -2.45
N ASN A 119 0.02 8.79 -3.44
CA ASN A 119 0.12 9.14 -4.85
C ASN A 119 1.55 9.07 -5.41
N LEU A 120 2.33 8.06 -4.94
CA LEU A 120 3.68 7.79 -5.46
C LEU A 120 3.61 7.38 -6.92
N LYS A 121 4.29 8.13 -7.78
CA LYS A 121 4.40 7.83 -9.21
C LYS A 121 5.62 8.47 -9.83
N VAL A 122 6.00 8.00 -11.02
CA VAL A 122 6.99 8.66 -11.87
C VAL A 122 6.30 9.73 -12.69
N GLN A 123 6.87 10.93 -12.71
CA GLN A 123 6.40 12.03 -13.54
C GLN A 123 7.57 12.73 -14.23
N ARG A 124 7.35 13.16 -15.48
CA ARG A 124 8.37 13.83 -16.27
C ARG A 124 8.31 15.34 -16.08
N TYR A 125 9.45 15.94 -15.77
CA TYR A 125 9.60 17.38 -15.65
C TYR A 125 10.86 17.84 -16.37
N ARG A 126 10.71 18.74 -17.35
CA ARG A 126 11.83 19.28 -18.16
C ARG A 126 12.74 18.20 -18.74
N GLY A 127 12.15 17.10 -19.19
CA GLY A 127 12.86 15.99 -19.85
C GLY A 127 13.48 14.96 -18.92
N ASN A 128 13.44 15.14 -17.59
CA ASN A 128 13.89 14.17 -16.61
C ASN A 128 12.71 13.52 -15.88
N ASP A 129 12.88 12.29 -15.44
CA ASP A 129 11.89 11.56 -14.65
C ASP A 129 12.14 11.81 -13.15
N PHE A 130 11.07 12.01 -12.41
CA PHE A 130 11.09 12.22 -10.96
C PHE A 130 10.11 11.29 -10.28
N LEU A 131 10.51 10.77 -9.12
CA LEU A 131 9.55 10.23 -8.18
C LEU A 131 8.80 11.37 -7.51
N THR A 132 7.49 11.32 -7.59
CA THR A 132 6.63 12.33 -6.98
C THR A 132 5.62 11.69 -6.04
N PHE A 133 5.40 12.31 -4.89
CA PHE A 133 4.41 11.88 -3.89
C PHE A 133 4.07 13.03 -2.96
N TRP A 134 2.90 12.96 -2.33
CA TRP A 134 2.56 13.80 -1.20
C TRP A 134 3.08 13.20 0.10
N SER A 135 3.51 14.06 1.05
CA SER A 135 3.78 13.66 2.42
C SER A 135 3.32 14.70 3.43
N GLY A 136 2.74 14.21 4.53
CA GLY A 136 2.26 15.07 5.60
C GLY A 136 1.32 14.38 6.57
N HIS A 137 0.62 15.19 7.34
CA HIS A 137 -0.35 14.72 8.32
C HIS A 137 -1.72 14.45 7.68
N LYS A 138 -2.20 13.21 7.78
CA LYS A 138 -3.53 12.80 7.30
C LYS A 138 -4.53 12.79 8.45
N ALA A 139 -5.60 13.58 8.31
CA ALA A 139 -6.72 13.63 9.25
C ALA A 139 -8.02 13.19 8.55
N LYS A 140 -8.49 11.98 8.83
CA LYS A 140 -9.65 11.36 8.15
C LYS A 140 -9.44 11.30 6.63
N THR A 141 -10.24 12.09 5.87
CA THR A 141 -10.22 12.16 4.40
C THR A 141 -9.33 13.27 3.84
N MET A 142 -8.77 14.14 4.68
CA MET A 142 -7.97 15.30 4.29
C MET A 142 -6.50 15.13 4.66
N GLY A 143 -5.62 15.79 3.89
CA GLY A 143 -4.20 15.91 4.18
C GLY A 143 -3.77 17.36 4.39
N THR A 144 -2.74 17.55 5.20
CA THR A 144 -2.00 18.81 5.33
C THR A 144 -0.53 18.52 5.19
N GLY A 145 0.04 18.84 4.06
CA GLY A 145 1.42 18.47 3.73
C GLY A 145 1.96 19.21 2.53
N SER A 146 2.88 18.55 1.84
CA SER A 146 3.57 19.08 0.67
C SER A 146 3.81 17.96 -0.34
N TYR A 147 4.05 18.33 -1.60
CA TYR A 147 4.48 17.40 -2.62
C TYR A 147 5.99 17.44 -2.79
N TYR A 148 6.58 16.27 -2.95
CA TYR A 148 8.00 16.06 -3.11
C TYR A 148 8.29 15.53 -4.52
N MET A 149 9.40 15.98 -5.09
CA MET A 149 9.95 15.48 -6.35
C MET A 149 11.39 15.03 -6.08
N LEU A 150 11.64 13.73 -6.18
CA LEU A 150 12.94 13.12 -5.99
C LEU A 150 13.55 12.74 -7.34
N ASP A 151 14.85 12.95 -7.49
CA ASP A 151 15.60 12.52 -8.66
C ASP A 151 15.94 11.01 -8.61
N GLU A 152 16.67 10.52 -9.61
CA GLU A 152 17.15 9.14 -9.72
C GLU A 152 18.02 8.70 -8.53
N SER A 153 18.61 9.64 -7.79
CA SER A 153 19.41 9.36 -6.59
C SER A 153 18.59 9.37 -5.29
N TYR A 154 17.25 9.57 -5.42
CA TYR A 154 16.31 9.72 -4.31
C TYR A 154 16.55 10.98 -3.46
N GLU A 155 17.22 11.98 -4.03
CA GLU A 155 17.38 13.29 -3.40
C GLU A 155 16.20 14.20 -3.76
N VAL A 156 15.71 14.96 -2.78
CA VAL A 156 14.63 15.93 -2.99
C VAL A 156 15.15 17.11 -3.81
N VAL A 157 14.68 17.24 -5.05
CA VAL A 157 15.04 18.36 -5.95
C VAL A 157 14.03 19.50 -5.85
N HIS A 158 12.75 19.15 -5.75
CA HIS A 158 11.69 20.15 -5.58
C HIS A 158 10.73 19.73 -4.45
N LYS A 159 10.24 20.73 -3.75
CA LYS A 159 9.13 20.64 -2.83
C LYS A 159 8.08 21.67 -3.27
N VAL A 160 6.86 21.21 -3.53
CA VAL A 160 5.76 22.04 -4.01
C VAL A 160 4.70 22.14 -2.92
N ASP A 161 4.40 23.36 -2.52
CA ASP A 161 3.41 23.69 -1.51
C ASP A 161 2.22 24.43 -2.15
N ALA A 162 1.05 24.38 -1.48
CA ALA A 162 -0.07 25.23 -1.85
C ALA A 162 0.25 26.72 -1.61
N ILE A 163 -0.27 27.58 -2.46
CA ILE A 163 -0.04 29.01 -2.42
C ILE A 163 -1.27 29.70 -1.81
N GLY A 164 -1.06 30.52 -0.80
CA GLY A 164 -2.08 31.26 -0.09
C GLY A 164 -1.89 31.22 1.43
N ASP A 165 -2.42 32.22 2.13
CA ASP A 165 -2.25 32.31 3.60
C ASP A 165 -2.99 31.17 4.31
N GLY A 166 -2.24 30.38 5.06
CA GLY A 166 -2.75 29.23 5.81
C GLY A 166 -3.12 28.01 4.99
N LEU A 167 -3.07 28.06 3.64
CA LEU A 167 -3.36 26.92 2.77
C LEU A 167 -2.26 25.86 2.85
N LYS A 168 -2.65 24.59 2.71
CA LYS A 168 -1.74 23.44 2.65
C LYS A 168 -2.15 22.52 1.52
N ALA A 169 -1.16 21.91 0.87
CA ALA A 169 -1.41 20.92 -0.16
C ALA A 169 -2.08 19.68 0.46
N ASP A 170 -3.13 19.24 -0.18
CA ASP A 170 -3.89 18.06 0.22
C ASP A 170 -3.37 16.80 -0.48
N LEU A 171 -3.72 15.63 0.03
CA LEU A 171 -3.14 14.35 -0.34
C LEU A 171 -3.63 13.77 -1.69
N HIS A 172 -4.69 14.35 -2.31
CA HIS A 172 -5.42 13.66 -3.37
C HIS A 172 -4.76 13.75 -4.75
N GLU A 173 -4.26 14.92 -5.17
CA GLU A 173 -3.70 15.05 -6.53
C GLU A 173 -2.45 15.91 -6.59
N PHE A 174 -1.46 15.38 -7.33
CA PHE A 174 -0.31 16.10 -7.84
C PHE A 174 0.00 15.64 -9.26
N LYS A 175 -0.21 16.50 -10.24
CA LYS A 175 0.05 16.21 -11.65
C LYS A 175 0.97 17.27 -12.22
N ILE A 176 2.08 16.85 -12.81
CA ILE A 176 2.94 17.74 -13.59
C ILE A 176 2.35 17.84 -14.99
N THR A 177 2.12 19.05 -15.47
CA THR A 177 1.59 19.32 -16.81
C THR A 177 2.69 19.30 -17.86
N ASN A 178 2.29 19.20 -19.12
CA ASN A 178 3.23 19.32 -20.25
C ASN A 178 3.92 20.68 -20.33
N ASP A 179 3.33 21.72 -19.74
CA ASP A 179 3.91 23.06 -19.64
C ASP A 179 4.97 23.18 -18.53
N GLY A 180 5.19 22.12 -17.75
CA GLY A 180 6.12 22.10 -16.62
C GLY A 180 5.60 22.86 -15.39
N THR A 181 4.29 22.91 -15.22
CA THR A 181 3.60 23.40 -14.03
C THR A 181 3.08 22.20 -13.19
N ALA A 182 2.63 22.46 -11.99
CA ALA A 182 2.02 21.46 -11.11
C ALA A 182 0.56 21.80 -10.84
N LEU A 183 -0.31 20.80 -10.99
CA LEU A 183 -1.68 20.82 -10.48
C LEU A 183 -1.71 20.13 -9.12
N LEU A 184 -2.36 20.75 -8.14
CA LEU A 184 -2.47 20.19 -6.78
C LEU A 184 -3.83 20.53 -6.15
N THR A 185 -4.28 19.65 -5.27
CA THR A 185 -5.49 19.86 -4.46
C THR A 185 -5.19 20.59 -3.17
N VAL A 186 -6.17 21.38 -2.71
CA VAL A 186 -6.18 22.08 -1.43
C VAL A 186 -7.55 21.91 -0.78
N TYR A 187 -7.58 21.39 0.44
CA TYR A 187 -8.81 21.23 1.22
C TYR A 187 -8.84 22.25 2.35
N ASN A 188 -9.60 23.31 2.16
CA ASN A 188 -9.67 24.44 3.09
C ASN A 188 -10.97 24.41 3.90
N LYS A 189 -10.86 24.55 5.23
CA LYS A 189 -12.02 24.64 6.08
C LYS A 189 -12.50 26.09 6.13
N THR A 190 -13.76 26.30 5.73
CA THR A 190 -14.37 27.63 5.70
C THR A 190 -15.82 27.61 6.20
N GLN A 191 -16.36 28.77 6.50
CA GLN A 191 -17.76 28.91 6.88
C GLN A 191 -18.66 29.10 5.66
N ALA A 192 -19.85 28.47 5.68
CA ALA A 192 -20.87 28.59 4.66
C ALA A 192 -22.28 28.56 5.28
N ASP A 193 -23.27 29.08 4.55
CA ASP A 193 -24.67 28.92 4.93
C ASP A 193 -25.14 27.49 4.62
N LEU A 194 -25.30 26.69 5.65
CA LEU A 194 -25.81 25.31 5.56
C LEU A 194 -27.27 25.17 5.98
N THR A 195 -28.02 26.29 6.06
CA THR A 195 -29.46 26.25 6.37
C THR A 195 -30.30 25.45 5.36
N PRO A 196 -29.98 25.40 4.04
CA PRO A 196 -30.68 24.53 3.09
C PRO A 196 -30.57 23.03 3.44
N MET A 197 -29.45 22.60 4.01
CA MET A 197 -29.23 21.21 4.47
C MET A 197 -29.89 20.89 5.81
N GLY A 198 -30.52 21.87 6.45
CA GLY A 198 -31.19 21.74 7.74
C GLY A 198 -30.91 22.91 8.67
N TRP A 199 -31.97 23.52 9.21
CA TRP A 199 -31.92 24.74 10.06
C TRP A 199 -30.92 24.65 11.23
N PHE A 200 -30.66 23.46 11.73
CA PHE A 200 -29.77 23.20 12.85
C PHE A 200 -28.27 23.37 12.52
N ARG A 201 -27.89 23.36 11.24
CA ARG A 201 -26.50 23.61 10.80
C ARG A 201 -26.16 25.09 10.76
N GLY A 202 -27.20 25.96 10.59
CA GLY A 202 -27.09 27.39 10.66
C GLY A 202 -26.41 28.06 9.47
N LYS A 203 -26.39 29.41 9.53
CA LYS A 203 -25.79 30.26 8.49
C LYS A 203 -24.27 30.32 8.55
N ASN A 204 -23.66 29.87 9.65
CA ASN A 204 -22.21 29.84 9.84
C ASN A 204 -21.75 28.41 10.06
N GLY A 205 -22.27 27.49 9.27
CA GLY A 205 -21.82 26.11 9.23
C GLY A 205 -20.40 26.02 8.67
N TRP A 206 -19.77 24.87 8.80
CA TRP A 206 -18.40 24.63 8.32
C TRP A 206 -18.39 23.63 7.19
N ILE A 207 -17.76 24.01 6.06
CA ILE A 207 -17.50 23.11 4.95
C ILE A 207 -16.00 22.84 4.77
N VAL A 208 -15.67 21.76 4.08
CA VAL A 208 -14.39 21.61 3.41
C VAL A 208 -14.57 22.19 2.03
N ASP A 209 -14.05 23.37 1.78
CA ASP A 209 -14.00 23.94 0.47
C ASP A 209 -12.84 23.32 -0.28
N ASN A 210 -13.16 22.68 -1.39
CA ASN A 210 -12.17 22.00 -2.22
C ASN A 210 -11.69 22.96 -3.30
N LEU A 211 -10.38 23.21 -3.29
CA LEU A 211 -9.70 24.02 -4.28
C LEU A 211 -8.73 23.15 -5.07
N PHE A 212 -8.44 23.58 -6.29
CA PHE A 212 -7.20 23.16 -6.94
C PHE A 212 -6.42 24.37 -7.41
N GLN A 213 -5.11 24.20 -7.49
CA GLN A 213 -4.18 25.23 -7.94
C GLN A 213 -3.29 24.69 -9.06
N GLU A 214 -2.98 25.56 -10.03
CA GLU A 214 -1.85 25.38 -10.95
C GLU A 214 -0.71 26.29 -10.49
N VAL A 215 0.46 25.69 -10.25
CA VAL A 215 1.63 26.36 -9.69
C VAL A 215 2.83 26.15 -10.61
N ASP A 216 3.60 27.20 -10.90
CA ASP A 216 4.89 27.10 -11.57
C ASP A 216 5.90 26.46 -10.61
N ILE A 217 6.39 25.27 -10.94
CA ILE A 217 7.31 24.49 -10.08
C ILE A 217 8.61 25.24 -9.81
N ALA A 218 9.15 25.95 -10.81
CA ALA A 218 10.45 26.60 -10.69
C ALA A 218 10.42 27.87 -9.84
N THR A 219 9.31 28.61 -9.89
CA THR A 219 9.19 29.93 -9.23
C THR A 219 8.30 29.93 -8.01
N GLY A 220 7.47 28.89 -7.84
CA GLY A 220 6.44 28.83 -6.79
C GLY A 220 5.29 29.81 -7.04
N ARG A 221 5.12 30.32 -8.26
CA ARG A 221 4.07 31.30 -8.57
C ARG A 221 2.75 30.60 -8.86
N LEU A 222 1.67 31.07 -8.21
CA LEU A 222 0.31 30.66 -8.51
C LEU A 222 -0.08 31.16 -9.91
N LEU A 223 -0.56 30.27 -10.77
CA LEU A 223 -0.99 30.56 -12.14
C LEU A 223 -2.50 30.55 -12.26
N PHE A 224 -3.17 29.62 -11.59
CA PHE A 224 -4.61 29.47 -11.59
C PHE A 224 -5.09 28.90 -10.25
N GLU A 225 -6.26 29.32 -9.79
CA GLU A 225 -6.96 28.76 -8.62
C GLU A 225 -8.43 28.66 -8.93
N TRP A 226 -9.02 27.52 -8.54
CA TRP A 226 -10.45 27.25 -8.66
C TRP A 226 -11.00 26.76 -7.32
N LYS A 227 -12.27 27.12 -7.01
CA LYS A 227 -12.92 26.76 -5.76
C LYS A 227 -14.30 26.16 -6.01
N ALA A 228 -14.58 25.02 -5.41
CA ALA A 228 -15.86 24.34 -5.55
C ALA A 228 -17.03 25.18 -5.02
N SER A 229 -16.85 25.90 -3.92
CA SER A 229 -17.90 26.71 -3.31
C SER A 229 -18.33 27.94 -4.13
N ASP A 230 -17.54 28.34 -5.14
CA ASP A 230 -17.91 29.44 -6.05
C ASP A 230 -18.91 28.96 -7.15
N HIS A 231 -19.04 27.63 -7.35
CA HIS A 231 -19.82 27.02 -8.44
C HIS A 231 -20.93 26.08 -7.96
N PHE A 232 -20.76 25.45 -6.80
CA PHE A 232 -21.64 24.37 -6.32
C PHE A 232 -22.13 24.60 -4.90
N ASN A 233 -23.35 24.12 -4.61
CA ASN A 233 -23.94 24.20 -3.28
C ASN A 233 -23.73 22.88 -2.51
N ALA A 234 -23.62 22.99 -1.19
CA ALA A 234 -23.38 21.83 -0.35
C ALA A 234 -24.56 20.84 -0.31
N GLU A 235 -25.78 21.32 -0.53
CA GLU A 235 -27.00 20.49 -0.58
C GLU A 235 -27.08 19.56 -1.80
N ASP A 236 -26.34 19.85 -2.87
CA ASP A 236 -26.34 19.04 -4.11
C ASP A 236 -25.40 17.82 -3.99
N SER A 237 -24.72 17.67 -2.85
CA SER A 237 -23.82 16.55 -2.58
C SER A 237 -24.55 15.23 -2.32
N TYR A 238 -24.10 14.14 -2.93
CA TYR A 238 -24.54 12.77 -2.59
C TYR A 238 -24.07 12.32 -1.21
N MET A 239 -23.05 12.99 -0.63
CA MET A 239 -22.56 12.65 0.69
C MET A 239 -23.59 12.95 1.77
N THR A 240 -23.96 11.94 2.52
CA THR A 240 -24.85 12.08 3.68
C THR A 240 -24.04 11.96 4.96
N ASN A 241 -23.86 13.10 5.64
CA ASN A 241 -23.22 13.15 6.97
C ASN A 241 -24.10 13.98 7.92
N PRO A 242 -24.95 13.34 8.73
CA PRO A 242 -25.87 14.06 9.62
C PRO A 242 -25.17 14.94 10.66
N PHE A 243 -23.90 14.67 10.95
CA PHE A 243 -23.09 15.42 11.92
C PHE A 243 -22.07 16.36 11.27
N GLY A 244 -21.98 16.40 9.92
CA GLY A 244 -21.07 17.28 9.21
C GLY A 244 -21.56 18.73 9.21
N GLY A 245 -20.64 19.68 9.32
CA GLY A 245 -20.91 21.09 9.18
C GLY A 245 -21.19 21.87 10.48
N TYR A 246 -21.28 21.20 11.65
CA TYR A 246 -21.55 21.88 12.92
C TYR A 246 -20.38 22.68 13.49
N SER A 247 -19.18 22.30 13.18
CA SER A 247 -17.98 22.94 13.71
C SER A 247 -16.80 22.73 12.77
N GLU A 248 -15.77 23.54 12.93
CA GLU A 248 -14.50 23.37 12.22
C GLU A 248 -13.87 21.97 12.39
N GLY A 249 -14.08 21.34 13.55
CA GLY A 249 -13.58 19.99 13.84
C GLY A 249 -14.35 18.88 13.09
N ILE A 250 -15.57 19.18 12.60
CA ILE A 250 -16.43 18.27 11.84
C ILE A 250 -17.05 19.04 10.66
N PRO A 251 -16.23 19.57 9.74
CA PRO A 251 -16.74 20.26 8.57
C PRO A 251 -17.46 19.28 7.64
N PHE A 252 -18.34 19.78 6.81
CA PHE A 252 -19.00 18.98 5.77
C PHE A 252 -18.16 19.01 4.50
N ASP A 253 -17.58 17.87 4.13
CA ASP A 253 -16.84 17.68 2.88
C ASP A 253 -17.85 17.41 1.78
N PHE A 254 -18.27 18.46 1.09
CA PHE A 254 -19.40 18.37 0.19
C PHE A 254 -19.03 17.95 -1.24
N PHE A 255 -17.83 18.31 -1.74
CA PHE A 255 -17.46 18.16 -3.14
C PHE A 255 -16.41 17.05 -3.39
N HIS A 256 -15.28 17.13 -2.70
CA HIS A 256 -14.22 16.11 -2.68
C HIS A 256 -13.53 15.86 -4.02
N ILE A 257 -12.74 16.85 -4.49
CA ILE A 257 -11.89 16.71 -5.71
C ILE A 257 -10.80 15.67 -5.45
N ASN A 258 -10.70 14.66 -6.31
CA ASN A 258 -9.66 13.64 -6.16
C ASN A 258 -8.74 13.46 -7.38
N SER A 259 -9.04 14.08 -8.51
CA SER A 259 -8.13 14.13 -9.66
C SER A 259 -8.30 15.43 -10.43
N ILE A 260 -7.20 15.88 -11.02
CA ILE A 260 -7.13 17.10 -11.86
C ILE A 260 -6.20 16.80 -13.02
N GLU A 261 -6.59 17.18 -14.21
CA GLU A 261 -5.73 17.14 -15.40
C GLU A 261 -5.92 18.40 -16.23
N LYS A 262 -4.90 18.83 -16.97
CA LYS A 262 -4.98 19.97 -17.88
C LYS A 262 -4.89 19.47 -19.31
N ASP A 263 -5.88 19.83 -20.14
CA ASP A 263 -5.91 19.48 -21.54
C ASP A 263 -4.96 20.39 -22.38
N ARG A 264 -4.76 20.02 -23.63
CA ARG A 264 -3.93 20.79 -24.58
C ARG A 264 -4.46 22.18 -24.91
N ASN A 265 -5.74 22.47 -24.63
CA ASN A 265 -6.37 23.78 -24.82
C ASN A 265 -6.24 24.67 -23.57
N GLY A 266 -5.71 24.13 -22.49
CA GLY A 266 -5.52 24.82 -21.22
C GLY A 266 -6.73 24.77 -20.29
N ASN A 267 -7.73 23.93 -20.58
CA ASN A 267 -8.85 23.66 -19.69
C ASN A 267 -8.50 22.53 -18.71
N TYR A 268 -9.31 22.38 -17.66
CA TYR A 268 -9.07 21.35 -16.68
C TYR A 268 -10.18 20.30 -16.68
N LEU A 269 -9.78 19.06 -16.49
CA LEU A 269 -10.64 17.92 -16.15
C LEU A 269 -10.55 17.70 -14.65
N ILE A 270 -11.68 17.68 -13.94
CA ILE A 270 -11.71 17.36 -12.51
C ILE A 270 -12.70 16.23 -12.23
N SER A 271 -12.41 15.41 -11.20
CA SER A 271 -13.34 14.42 -10.68
C SER A 271 -13.79 14.83 -9.28
N SER A 272 -15.09 14.97 -9.10
CA SER A 272 -15.75 15.20 -7.81
C SER A 272 -16.39 13.93 -7.29
N ARG A 273 -15.79 13.36 -6.23
CA ARG A 273 -16.26 12.12 -5.63
C ARG A 273 -17.65 12.21 -5.05
N HIS A 274 -17.98 13.33 -4.40
CA HIS A 274 -19.24 13.49 -3.68
C HIS A 274 -20.36 14.07 -4.56
N PHE A 275 -20.05 14.46 -5.79
CA PHE A 275 -21.01 14.82 -6.84
C PHE A 275 -21.22 13.68 -7.84
N HIS A 276 -20.46 12.58 -7.72
CA HIS A 276 -20.48 11.46 -8.68
C HIS A 276 -20.30 11.93 -10.12
N SER A 277 -19.44 12.94 -10.33
CA SER A 277 -19.30 13.55 -11.63
C SER A 277 -17.84 13.85 -12.00
N VAL A 278 -17.61 13.91 -13.30
CA VAL A 278 -16.39 14.39 -13.94
C VAL A 278 -16.75 15.64 -14.71
N MET A 279 -15.94 16.70 -14.59
CA MET A 279 -16.28 18.02 -15.09
C MET A 279 -15.15 18.62 -15.91
N GLY A 280 -15.51 19.34 -16.97
CA GLY A 280 -14.61 20.21 -17.72
C GLY A 280 -14.71 21.65 -17.22
N ILE A 281 -13.56 22.25 -16.88
CA ILE A 281 -13.47 23.62 -16.37
C ILE A 281 -12.70 24.48 -17.38
N ASP A 282 -13.26 25.62 -17.77
CA ASP A 282 -12.59 26.59 -18.64
C ASP A 282 -11.35 27.18 -17.93
N GLY A 283 -10.18 26.98 -18.52
CA GLY A 283 -8.93 27.40 -17.91
C GLY A 283 -8.66 28.91 -17.89
N LYS A 284 -9.56 29.73 -18.47
CA LYS A 284 -9.45 31.20 -18.47
C LYS A 284 -10.43 31.85 -17.52
N THR A 285 -11.68 31.33 -17.51
CA THR A 285 -12.79 31.91 -16.74
C THR A 285 -13.04 31.18 -15.43
N GLY A 286 -12.70 29.89 -15.34
CA GLY A 286 -13.03 29.02 -14.23
C GLY A 286 -14.45 28.46 -14.28
N GLU A 287 -15.23 28.79 -15.32
CA GLU A 287 -16.60 28.30 -15.46
C GLU A 287 -16.63 26.80 -15.78
N VAL A 288 -17.64 26.11 -15.25
CA VAL A 288 -17.92 24.71 -15.61
C VAL A 288 -18.47 24.66 -17.01
N MET A 289 -17.77 23.99 -17.91
CA MET A 289 -18.16 23.87 -19.32
C MET A 289 -19.14 22.73 -19.57
N TRP A 290 -18.98 21.64 -18.84
CA TRP A 290 -19.81 20.44 -18.95
C TRP A 290 -19.63 19.55 -17.72
N GLU A 291 -20.63 18.71 -17.45
CA GLU A 291 -20.65 17.71 -16.38
C GLU A 291 -21.11 16.35 -16.91
N LEU A 292 -20.30 15.29 -16.68
CA LEU A 292 -20.62 13.90 -16.98
C LEU A 292 -20.93 13.17 -15.66
N GLY A 293 -22.09 12.55 -15.57
CA GLY A 293 -22.62 11.93 -14.35
C GLY A 293 -23.20 12.95 -13.37
N GLY A 294 -23.58 12.48 -12.19
CA GLY A 294 -24.12 13.35 -11.14
C GLY A 294 -25.57 13.80 -11.35
N HIS A 295 -25.94 14.92 -10.69
CA HIS A 295 -27.29 15.46 -10.75
C HIS A 295 -27.53 16.35 -11.99
N SER A 296 -26.46 16.92 -12.54
CA SER A 296 -26.53 17.92 -13.61
C SER A 296 -25.87 17.41 -14.90
N GLU A 297 -26.10 16.13 -15.21
CA GLU A 297 -25.53 15.49 -16.39
C GLU A 297 -25.90 16.19 -17.69
N ASP A 298 -24.89 16.53 -18.50
CA ASP A 298 -25.03 17.20 -19.80
C ASP A 298 -25.04 16.23 -20.98
N PHE A 299 -24.79 14.94 -20.78
CA PHE A 299 -24.53 13.98 -21.85
C PHE A 299 -25.65 12.97 -22.02
N GLU A 300 -25.96 12.64 -23.27
CA GLU A 300 -26.76 11.47 -23.63
C GLU A 300 -25.87 10.23 -23.53
N ASP A 301 -26.23 9.30 -22.64
CA ASP A 301 -25.51 8.04 -22.47
C ASP A 301 -25.93 7.04 -23.56
N LEU A 302 -24.97 6.67 -24.43
CA LEU A 302 -25.19 5.73 -25.54
C LEU A 302 -25.06 4.26 -25.13
N SER A 303 -24.80 3.99 -23.83
CA SER A 303 -24.55 2.66 -23.27
C SER A 303 -25.60 2.26 -22.22
N ASP A 304 -26.87 2.70 -22.43
CA ASP A 304 -27.99 2.39 -21.53
C ASP A 304 -27.74 2.82 -20.06
N GLY A 305 -27.06 3.94 -19.86
CA GLY A 305 -26.72 4.52 -18.55
C GLY A 305 -25.34 4.09 -18.01
N LEU A 306 -24.66 3.13 -18.63
CA LEU A 306 -23.42 2.57 -18.09
C LEU A 306 -22.18 3.48 -18.25
N ALA A 307 -22.24 4.53 -19.07
CA ALA A 307 -21.14 5.47 -19.24
C ALA A 307 -21.11 6.56 -18.14
N SER A 308 -22.27 6.83 -17.51
CA SER A 308 -22.44 7.95 -16.57
C SER A 308 -22.93 7.54 -15.17
N ASP A 309 -23.28 6.27 -14.94
CA ASP A 309 -23.78 5.76 -13.65
C ASP A 309 -22.69 5.50 -12.59
N PHE A 310 -21.44 5.90 -12.85
CA PHE A 310 -20.35 5.75 -11.90
C PHE A 310 -20.60 6.55 -10.62
N SER A 311 -20.08 6.03 -9.50
CA SER A 311 -20.24 6.68 -8.20
C SER A 311 -18.99 6.59 -7.34
N TRP A 312 -18.74 7.66 -6.54
CA TRP A 312 -17.61 7.75 -5.63
C TRP A 312 -16.23 7.61 -6.32
N GLN A 313 -16.19 7.83 -7.64
CA GLN A 313 -15.10 7.57 -8.56
C GLN A 313 -13.81 8.34 -8.20
N HIS A 314 -12.69 7.81 -8.72
CA HIS A 314 -11.36 8.39 -8.56
C HIS A 314 -10.60 8.37 -9.88
N ASP A 315 -9.55 9.20 -9.95
CA ASP A 315 -8.50 9.15 -10.97
C ASP A 315 -9.01 9.30 -12.41
N ALA A 316 -9.97 10.22 -12.66
CA ALA A 316 -10.39 10.55 -14.02
C ALA A 316 -9.22 11.18 -14.81
N ARG A 317 -8.95 10.63 -16.01
CA ARG A 317 -7.84 11.03 -16.89
C ARG A 317 -8.24 11.01 -18.35
N TRP A 318 -7.74 11.95 -19.12
CA TRP A 318 -7.73 11.80 -20.56
C TRP A 318 -6.73 10.72 -20.96
N LEU A 319 -7.19 9.72 -21.71
CA LEU A 319 -6.34 8.74 -22.40
C LEU A 319 -5.98 9.26 -23.79
N ASP A 320 -6.96 9.74 -24.51
CA ASP A 320 -6.82 10.39 -25.81
C ASP A 320 -7.78 11.59 -25.89
N GLU A 321 -7.22 12.80 -25.70
CA GLU A 321 -8.01 14.04 -25.71
C GLU A 321 -8.65 14.31 -27.09
N GLU A 322 -8.00 13.91 -28.20
CA GLU A 322 -8.49 14.16 -29.54
C GLU A 322 -9.66 13.24 -29.89
N ALA A 323 -9.58 11.99 -29.46
CA ALA A 323 -10.65 11.02 -29.60
C ALA A 323 -11.73 11.14 -28.51
N GLY A 324 -11.53 12.02 -27.51
CA GLY A 324 -12.43 12.19 -26.38
C GLY A 324 -12.48 10.94 -25.46
N ILE A 325 -11.40 10.16 -25.38
CA ILE A 325 -11.35 8.94 -24.56
C ILE A 325 -10.75 9.27 -23.20
N MET A 326 -11.48 8.91 -22.14
CA MET A 326 -11.04 9.05 -20.75
C MET A 326 -11.08 7.72 -20.00
N THR A 327 -10.31 7.66 -18.93
CA THR A 327 -10.38 6.59 -17.93
C THR A 327 -10.84 7.14 -16.60
N LEU A 328 -11.46 6.29 -15.79
CA LEU A 328 -11.69 6.54 -14.36
C LEU A 328 -11.77 5.22 -13.59
N PHE A 329 -11.58 5.29 -12.29
CA PHE A 329 -11.82 4.19 -11.37
C PHE A 329 -13.18 4.41 -10.69
N ASP A 330 -14.17 3.60 -11.07
CA ASP A 330 -15.48 3.61 -10.42
C ASP A 330 -15.43 2.77 -9.14
N ASN A 331 -15.60 3.45 -8.01
CA ASN A 331 -15.65 2.74 -6.73
C ASN A 331 -16.99 2.02 -6.54
N GLY A 332 -18.11 2.61 -6.95
CA GLY A 332 -19.45 2.04 -6.80
C GLY A 332 -19.89 1.84 -5.35
N VAL A 333 -18.99 2.13 -4.40
CA VAL A 333 -19.19 1.89 -2.96
C VAL A 333 -18.53 3.00 -2.14
N ALA A 334 -19.25 3.52 -1.14
CA ALA A 334 -18.69 4.37 -0.07
C ALA A 334 -19.49 4.12 1.21
N TRP A 335 -19.03 3.21 2.05
CA TRP A 335 -19.81 2.76 3.19
C TRP A 335 -20.44 3.91 4.00
N PRO A 336 -21.76 3.85 4.27
CA PRO A 336 -22.69 2.71 4.08
C PRO A 336 -23.35 2.62 2.69
N HIS A 337 -23.00 3.49 1.72
CA HIS A 337 -23.58 3.51 0.37
C HIS A 337 -22.98 2.38 -0.47
N VAL A 338 -23.83 1.65 -1.18
CA VAL A 338 -23.46 0.56 -2.09
C VAL A 338 -24.29 0.73 -3.36
N ASP A 339 -23.72 1.39 -4.35
CA ASP A 339 -24.41 1.74 -5.61
C ASP A 339 -24.10 0.71 -6.70
N ALA A 340 -22.93 0.03 -6.62
CA ALA A 340 -22.54 -1.05 -7.52
C ALA A 340 -22.11 -2.31 -6.76
N PRO A 341 -22.18 -3.50 -7.40
CA PRO A 341 -21.82 -4.77 -6.78
C PRO A 341 -20.33 -4.92 -6.51
N TYR A 342 -19.47 -4.24 -7.26
CA TYR A 342 -18.00 -4.23 -7.16
C TYR A 342 -17.45 -2.95 -7.77
N SER A 343 -16.18 -2.67 -7.54
CA SER A 343 -15.45 -1.56 -8.15
C SER A 343 -14.80 -1.99 -9.47
N GLU A 344 -14.64 -1.05 -10.40
CA GLU A 344 -14.06 -1.33 -11.73
C GLU A 344 -13.30 -0.14 -12.29
N GLY A 345 -12.31 -0.42 -13.16
CA GLY A 345 -11.74 0.57 -14.05
C GLY A 345 -12.65 0.74 -15.26
N ARG A 346 -12.89 1.98 -15.70
CA ARG A 346 -13.71 2.28 -16.88
C ARG A 346 -12.92 3.05 -17.93
N VAL A 347 -13.22 2.77 -19.21
CA VAL A 347 -12.84 3.58 -20.37
C VAL A 347 -14.09 4.11 -21.01
N ILE A 348 -14.20 5.42 -21.10
CA ILE A 348 -15.40 6.12 -21.58
C ILE A 348 -15.01 7.04 -22.73
N ARG A 349 -15.77 7.03 -23.82
CA ARG A 349 -15.69 8.04 -24.86
C ARG A 349 -16.68 9.16 -24.56
N VAL A 350 -16.21 10.40 -24.59
CA VAL A 350 -17.00 11.60 -24.35
C VAL A 350 -16.89 12.51 -25.58
N ASP A 351 -17.98 12.74 -26.27
CA ASP A 351 -18.06 13.72 -27.36
C ASP A 351 -18.69 15.01 -26.81
N VAL A 352 -17.83 15.95 -26.42
CA VAL A 352 -18.24 17.21 -25.81
C VAL A 352 -19.05 18.10 -26.78
N GLU A 353 -18.83 18.00 -28.10
CA GLU A 353 -19.59 18.79 -29.08
C GLU A 353 -21.01 18.27 -29.30
N LYS A 354 -21.17 16.92 -29.25
CA LYS A 354 -22.49 16.28 -29.42
C LYS A 354 -23.20 16.03 -28.10
N HIS A 355 -22.53 16.24 -26.98
CA HIS A 355 -23.03 15.89 -25.67
C HIS A 355 -23.45 14.41 -25.57
N THR A 356 -22.54 13.48 -25.96
CA THR A 356 -22.77 12.04 -25.86
C THR A 356 -21.65 11.35 -25.12
N ALA A 357 -21.98 10.31 -24.34
CA ALA A 357 -21.02 9.45 -23.65
C ALA A 357 -21.27 7.97 -24.00
N GLU A 358 -20.19 7.21 -24.15
CA GLU A 358 -20.23 5.78 -24.48
C GLU A 358 -19.22 5.02 -23.64
N LEU A 359 -19.65 3.98 -22.91
CA LEU A 359 -18.76 3.07 -22.21
C LEU A 359 -18.06 2.16 -23.22
N LEU A 360 -16.73 2.19 -23.27
CA LEU A 360 -15.94 1.37 -24.19
C LEU A 360 -15.50 0.05 -23.55
N HIS A 361 -14.95 0.11 -22.33
CA HIS A 361 -14.45 -1.07 -21.60
C HIS A 361 -14.58 -0.91 -20.09
N THR A 362 -14.61 -2.07 -19.40
CA THR A 362 -14.50 -2.18 -17.95
C THR A 362 -13.43 -3.21 -17.57
N TYR A 363 -12.73 -2.96 -16.45
CA TYR A 363 -11.71 -3.83 -15.89
C TYR A 363 -12.09 -4.20 -14.47
N VAL A 364 -12.20 -5.50 -14.19
CA VAL A 364 -12.70 -6.02 -12.90
C VAL A 364 -11.69 -6.99 -12.31
N SER A 365 -11.40 -6.86 -11.00
CA SER A 365 -10.49 -7.76 -10.30
C SER A 365 -11.02 -9.20 -10.23
N LEU A 366 -10.12 -10.16 -10.08
CA LEU A 366 -10.46 -11.58 -9.97
C LEU A 366 -11.50 -11.86 -8.87
N GLN A 367 -11.40 -11.13 -7.76
CA GLN A 367 -12.27 -11.31 -6.59
C GLN A 367 -13.44 -10.32 -6.52
N HIS A 368 -13.66 -9.51 -7.58
CA HIS A 368 -14.69 -8.46 -7.60
C HIS A 368 -14.55 -7.54 -6.38
N ALA A 369 -13.38 -6.93 -6.24
CA ALA A 369 -13.04 -6.08 -5.11
C ALA A 369 -14.06 -4.93 -4.95
N ARG A 370 -14.36 -4.61 -3.69
CA ARG A 370 -15.22 -3.47 -3.30
C ARG A 370 -14.37 -2.43 -2.60
N SER A 371 -13.83 -1.53 -3.38
CA SER A 371 -12.93 -0.47 -2.91
C SER A 371 -13.73 0.77 -2.57
N SER A 372 -13.96 1.01 -1.29
CA SER A 372 -14.83 2.10 -0.81
C SER A 372 -14.27 3.50 -1.09
N SER A 373 -13.01 3.59 -1.51
CA SER A 373 -12.30 4.84 -1.82
C SER A 373 -10.99 4.56 -2.56
N GLN A 374 -10.42 5.61 -3.18
CA GLN A 374 -9.10 5.50 -3.80
C GLN A 374 -9.14 4.63 -5.06
N GLY A 375 -8.00 4.37 -5.67
CA GLY A 375 -7.92 3.58 -6.89
C GLY A 375 -7.39 4.38 -8.08
N SER A 376 -6.93 3.67 -9.11
CA SER A 376 -6.33 4.27 -10.31
C SER A 376 -6.44 3.35 -11.51
N VAL A 377 -6.48 3.94 -12.72
CA VAL A 377 -6.41 3.25 -14.00
C VAL A 377 -5.31 3.89 -14.82
N GLN A 378 -4.35 3.08 -15.29
CA GLN A 378 -3.22 3.53 -16.07
C GLN A 378 -3.04 2.66 -17.31
N PHE A 379 -2.91 3.26 -18.48
CA PHE A 379 -2.42 2.58 -19.66
C PHE A 379 -0.90 2.59 -19.67
N ILE A 380 -0.27 1.45 -19.92
CA ILE A 380 1.17 1.25 -19.91
C ILE A 380 1.64 0.69 -21.24
N ASP A 381 2.68 1.31 -21.82
CA ASP A 381 3.41 0.73 -22.96
C ASP A 381 4.39 -0.31 -22.41
N THR A 382 4.26 -1.55 -22.83
CA THR A 382 5.12 -2.65 -22.40
C THR A 382 6.50 -2.64 -23.07
N GLY A 383 6.71 -1.75 -24.05
CA GLY A 383 7.94 -1.68 -24.84
C GLY A 383 8.04 -2.75 -25.94
N GLU A 384 7.12 -3.71 -25.98
CA GLU A 384 7.04 -4.76 -27.00
C GLU A 384 6.03 -4.43 -28.10
N GLY A 385 5.45 -3.22 -28.08
CA GLY A 385 4.45 -2.74 -29.02
C GLY A 385 3.01 -3.16 -28.65
N GLU A 386 2.84 -3.69 -27.46
CA GLU A 386 1.53 -3.97 -26.84
C GLU A 386 1.27 -2.96 -25.71
N GLU A 387 0.04 -2.55 -25.59
CA GLU A 387 -0.41 -1.68 -24.51
C GLU A 387 -1.24 -2.51 -23.53
N HIS A 388 -0.96 -2.35 -22.23
CA HIS A 388 -1.71 -2.98 -21.16
C HIS A 388 -2.42 -1.95 -20.29
N VAL A 389 -3.36 -2.41 -19.48
CA VAL A 389 -4.08 -1.58 -18.51
C VAL A 389 -3.74 -2.04 -17.11
N PHE A 390 -3.17 -1.13 -16.32
CA PHE A 390 -2.82 -1.37 -14.93
C PHE A 390 -3.84 -0.70 -14.01
N VAL A 391 -4.44 -1.48 -13.10
CA VAL A 391 -5.47 -1.01 -12.17
C VAL A 391 -4.98 -1.17 -10.74
N GLY A 392 -4.93 -0.06 -10.00
CA GLY A 392 -4.72 -0.04 -8.55
C GLY A 392 -6.08 -0.06 -7.82
N TRP A 393 -6.31 -1.03 -6.95
CA TRP A 393 -7.61 -1.25 -6.30
C TRP A 393 -7.81 -0.42 -5.02
N GLY A 394 -7.04 0.63 -4.81
CA GLY A 394 -7.26 1.63 -3.76
C GLY A 394 -7.35 1.06 -2.35
N SER A 395 -8.54 1.13 -1.74
CA SER A 395 -8.75 0.63 -0.38
C SER A 395 -8.69 -0.90 -0.28
N SER A 396 -8.72 -1.62 -1.40
CA SER A 396 -8.37 -3.04 -1.49
C SER A 396 -6.91 -3.17 -1.87
N ALA A 397 -6.08 -3.75 -0.99
CA ALA A 397 -4.62 -3.80 -1.11
C ALA A 397 -4.14 -4.73 -2.22
N ALA A 398 -4.47 -4.39 -3.46
CA ALA A 398 -4.18 -5.17 -4.66
C ALA A 398 -3.94 -4.27 -5.87
N PHE A 399 -3.33 -4.83 -6.89
CA PHE A 399 -3.23 -4.26 -8.22
C PHE A 399 -3.32 -5.38 -9.28
N SER A 400 -3.81 -5.01 -10.45
CA SER A 400 -4.02 -5.96 -11.56
C SER A 400 -3.55 -5.36 -12.89
N GLU A 401 -3.21 -6.23 -13.82
CA GLU A 401 -2.83 -5.90 -15.19
C GLU A 401 -3.69 -6.68 -16.17
N PHE A 402 -4.16 -5.99 -17.21
CA PHE A 402 -5.07 -6.50 -18.22
C PHE A 402 -4.54 -6.17 -19.61
N THR A 403 -4.98 -6.94 -20.60
CA THR A 403 -4.94 -6.47 -21.99
C THR A 403 -5.93 -5.31 -22.19
N THR A 404 -5.75 -4.51 -23.23
CA THR A 404 -6.71 -3.44 -23.59
C THR A 404 -8.12 -3.97 -23.84
N ASP A 405 -8.25 -5.23 -24.28
CA ASP A 405 -9.54 -5.92 -24.51
C ASP A 405 -10.18 -6.48 -23.24
N GLY A 406 -9.57 -6.25 -22.05
CA GLY A 406 -10.12 -6.61 -20.74
C GLY A 406 -9.75 -8.02 -20.23
N GLU A 407 -8.85 -8.77 -20.88
CA GLU A 407 -8.37 -10.04 -20.33
C GLU A 407 -7.45 -9.77 -19.13
N LEU A 408 -7.76 -10.36 -17.97
CA LEU A 408 -6.94 -10.28 -16.76
C LEU A 408 -5.67 -11.13 -16.93
N LEU A 409 -4.52 -10.49 -17.02
CA LEU A 409 -3.21 -11.11 -17.13
C LEU A 409 -2.63 -11.42 -15.75
N CYS A 410 -2.53 -10.41 -14.89
CA CYS A 410 -1.93 -10.52 -13.56
C CYS A 410 -2.78 -9.86 -12.48
N GLU A 411 -2.77 -10.47 -11.29
CA GLU A 411 -3.28 -9.83 -10.08
C GLU A 411 -2.36 -10.19 -8.91
N THR A 412 -1.97 -9.16 -8.16
CA THR A 412 -1.12 -9.28 -6.99
C THR A 412 -1.79 -8.62 -5.79
N HIS A 413 -1.84 -9.34 -4.67
CA HIS A 413 -2.25 -8.81 -3.39
C HIS A 413 -1.02 -8.50 -2.54
N PHE A 414 -0.94 -7.28 -2.01
CA PHE A 414 0.11 -6.89 -1.06
C PHE A 414 -0.39 -6.87 0.40
N ALA A 415 -1.62 -7.34 0.61
CA ALA A 415 -2.21 -7.67 1.92
C ALA A 415 -3.29 -8.75 1.75
N ALA A 416 -3.68 -9.42 2.83
CA ALA A 416 -4.68 -10.47 2.81
C ALA A 416 -6.06 -9.97 2.34
N SER A 417 -6.64 -10.61 1.31
CA SER A 417 -7.92 -10.17 0.74
C SER A 417 -9.09 -10.27 1.73
N ALA A 418 -9.05 -11.17 2.69
CA ALA A 418 -10.00 -11.22 3.80
C ALA A 418 -10.03 -9.94 4.65
N SER A 419 -9.02 -9.09 4.53
CA SER A 419 -8.92 -7.82 5.25
C SER A 419 -9.35 -6.59 4.43
N PHE A 420 -9.65 -6.74 3.12
CA PHE A 420 -10.02 -5.64 2.23
C PHE A 420 -11.26 -4.89 2.72
N TRP A 421 -12.30 -5.60 3.08
CA TRP A 421 -13.52 -5.01 3.64
C TRP A 421 -13.30 -4.08 4.84
N TRP A 422 -12.26 -4.35 5.63
CA TRP A 422 -11.95 -3.58 6.83
C TRP A 422 -10.90 -2.50 6.57
N GLU A 423 -10.47 -2.33 5.31
CA GLU A 423 -9.44 -1.38 4.89
C GLU A 423 -8.19 -1.43 5.78
N ARG A 424 -7.81 -2.66 6.18
CA ARG A 424 -6.70 -2.87 7.11
C ARG A 424 -5.37 -2.42 6.51
N VAL A 425 -5.23 -2.58 5.20
CA VAL A 425 -4.12 -2.12 4.37
C VAL A 425 -4.67 -1.58 3.07
N LYS A 426 -4.10 -0.49 2.57
CA LYS A 426 -4.51 0.17 1.34
C LYS A 426 -3.35 0.96 0.73
N SER A 427 -3.45 1.30 -0.54
CA SER A 427 -2.63 2.31 -1.21
C SER A 427 -3.54 3.29 -1.91
N TYR A 428 -3.26 4.60 -1.80
CA TYR A 428 -4.14 5.61 -2.40
C TYR A 428 -4.32 5.34 -3.90
N ARG A 429 -3.23 5.10 -4.60
CA ARG A 429 -3.17 4.62 -5.98
C ARG A 429 -2.08 3.57 -6.09
N ALA A 430 -2.04 2.86 -7.20
CA ALA A 430 -0.91 2.07 -7.63
C ALA A 430 -0.60 2.42 -9.08
N PHE A 431 0.68 2.62 -9.38
CA PHE A 431 1.14 2.92 -10.73
C PHE A 431 2.25 1.97 -11.12
N LYS A 432 2.53 1.86 -12.43
CA LYS A 432 3.59 1.02 -12.96
C LYS A 432 4.48 1.84 -13.92
N SER A 433 5.78 1.60 -13.90
CA SER A 433 6.71 2.19 -14.85
C SER A 433 7.84 1.21 -15.18
N VAL A 434 8.11 1.07 -16.48
CA VAL A 434 9.21 0.27 -17.01
C VAL A 434 10.53 1.07 -17.06
N ASP A 435 10.45 2.41 -17.03
CA ASP A 435 11.58 3.30 -17.31
C ASP A 435 12.30 3.80 -16.07
N TRP A 436 11.72 3.63 -14.86
CA TRP A 436 12.36 4.15 -13.67
C TRP A 436 13.72 3.50 -13.40
N ARG A 437 14.74 4.35 -13.31
CA ARG A 437 16.11 3.99 -12.94
C ARG A 437 16.48 4.70 -11.64
N GLY A 438 16.81 3.90 -10.62
CA GLY A 438 17.26 4.41 -9.32
C GLY A 438 18.73 4.10 -9.11
N THR A 439 19.51 5.15 -8.79
CA THR A 439 20.95 5.04 -8.49
C THR A 439 21.26 5.83 -7.22
N PRO A 440 21.09 5.24 -6.02
CA PRO A 440 21.31 5.92 -4.74
C PRO A 440 22.74 6.43 -4.63
N LYS A 441 22.90 7.73 -4.30
CA LYS A 441 24.21 8.35 -4.10
C LYS A 441 24.54 8.57 -2.62
N ALA A 442 23.51 8.78 -1.80
CA ALA A 442 23.67 9.11 -0.38
C ALA A 442 23.99 7.91 0.53
N TRP A 443 23.74 6.68 0.05
CA TRP A 443 24.03 5.46 0.81
C TRP A 443 24.60 4.35 -0.06
N ASP A 444 25.41 3.52 0.58
CA ASP A 444 26.06 2.36 -0.04
C ASP A 444 25.20 1.08 0.09
N PRO A 445 25.52 0.01 -0.67
CA PRO A 445 24.99 -1.31 -0.40
C PRO A 445 25.25 -1.71 1.06
N SER A 446 24.31 -2.39 1.68
CA SER A 446 24.42 -2.86 3.05
C SER A 446 24.66 -4.37 3.07
N ALA A 447 25.67 -4.80 3.86
CA ALA A 447 25.97 -6.22 4.03
C ALA A 447 25.97 -6.58 5.52
N ALA A 448 25.33 -7.72 5.85
CA ALA A 448 25.25 -8.23 7.21
C ALA A 448 25.41 -9.76 7.23
N ILE A 449 25.96 -10.30 8.33
CA ILE A 449 26.19 -11.74 8.48
C ILE A 449 25.26 -12.30 9.54
N GLU A 450 24.45 -13.28 9.15
CA GLU A 450 23.61 -14.05 10.04
C GLU A 450 23.67 -15.55 9.70
N GLY A 451 23.72 -16.42 10.72
CA GLY A 451 23.67 -17.88 10.53
C GLY A 451 24.76 -18.48 9.65
N GLY A 452 25.87 -17.76 9.40
CA GLY A 452 26.94 -18.20 8.50
C GLY A 452 26.73 -17.84 7.03
N LYS A 453 25.69 -17.10 6.72
CA LYS A 453 25.44 -16.49 5.42
C LYS A 453 25.70 -14.98 5.53
N LEU A 454 26.06 -14.38 4.39
CA LEU A 454 26.13 -12.93 4.25
C LEU A 454 24.95 -12.50 3.37
N ALA A 455 24.12 -11.63 3.90
CA ALA A 455 23.04 -10.98 3.21
C ALA A 455 23.51 -9.63 2.67
N VAL A 456 23.12 -9.26 1.47
CA VAL A 456 23.40 -7.97 0.85
C VAL A 456 22.17 -7.42 0.17
N SER A 457 21.93 -6.11 0.35
CA SER A 457 20.92 -5.34 -0.37
C SER A 457 21.43 -3.93 -0.66
N TRP A 458 20.79 -3.26 -1.62
CA TRP A 458 21.01 -1.84 -1.87
C TRP A 458 19.67 -1.17 -2.17
N ASN A 459 19.11 -0.54 -1.17
CA ASN A 459 17.79 0.09 -1.24
C ASN A 459 17.76 1.15 -2.36
N GLY A 460 16.92 0.92 -3.36
CA GLY A 460 16.71 1.83 -4.49
C GLY A 460 17.58 1.58 -5.73
N ALA A 461 18.60 0.73 -5.67
CA ALA A 461 19.42 0.46 -6.83
C ALA A 461 18.70 -0.45 -7.83
N THR A 462 18.45 0.03 -9.05
CA THR A 462 17.79 -0.75 -10.11
C THR A 462 18.77 -1.39 -11.08
N GLU A 463 20.01 -0.92 -11.15
CA GLU A 463 21.01 -1.33 -12.16
C GLU A 463 21.90 -2.50 -11.72
N VAL A 464 21.78 -2.94 -10.47
CA VAL A 464 22.57 -4.08 -9.96
C VAL A 464 22.08 -5.37 -10.62
N ALA A 465 22.97 -6.02 -11.37
CA ALA A 465 22.72 -7.33 -11.99
C ALA A 465 23.41 -8.47 -11.23
N PHE A 466 24.61 -8.21 -10.69
CA PHE A 466 25.40 -9.20 -9.96
C PHE A 466 25.94 -8.62 -8.64
N TRP A 467 26.25 -9.53 -7.75
CA TRP A 467 26.95 -9.25 -6.50
C TRP A 467 28.27 -10.03 -6.46
N GLU A 468 29.38 -9.35 -6.14
CA GLU A 468 30.70 -9.95 -5.96
C GLU A 468 31.07 -9.95 -4.49
N LEU A 469 31.19 -11.13 -3.87
CA LEU A 469 31.68 -11.30 -2.52
C LEU A 469 33.20 -11.17 -2.46
N GLN A 470 33.71 -10.26 -1.66
CA GLN A 470 35.13 -10.06 -1.43
C GLN A 470 35.50 -10.38 0.03
N GLY A 471 36.67 -11.00 0.22
CA GLY A 471 37.22 -11.33 1.51
C GLY A 471 38.62 -10.76 1.73
N SER A 472 38.90 -10.36 2.96
CA SER A 472 40.24 -9.89 3.38
C SER A 472 40.61 -10.39 4.79
N VAL A 473 41.89 -10.34 5.12
CA VAL A 473 42.44 -10.59 6.47
C VAL A 473 42.84 -9.23 7.05
N ILE A 474 42.17 -8.79 8.10
CA ILE A 474 42.49 -7.54 8.80
C ILE A 474 42.97 -7.89 10.21
N ARG A 475 44.15 -7.37 10.59
CA ARG A 475 44.75 -7.52 11.94
C ARG A 475 44.99 -6.13 12.52
N ASP A 476 44.63 -5.95 13.78
CA ASP A 476 44.86 -4.72 14.55
C ASP A 476 44.37 -3.45 13.83
N GLY A 477 43.26 -3.59 13.04
CA GLY A 477 42.67 -2.49 12.24
C GLY A 477 43.44 -2.15 10.97
N GLN A 478 44.48 -2.92 10.61
CA GLN A 478 45.20 -2.75 9.34
C GLN A 478 44.90 -3.89 8.38
N GLU A 479 44.63 -3.56 7.12
CA GLU A 479 44.45 -4.52 6.05
C GLU A 479 45.78 -5.27 5.82
N GLN A 480 45.73 -6.60 5.89
CA GLN A 480 46.87 -7.51 5.66
C GLN A 480 46.69 -8.15 4.26
N GLY A 481 46.69 -7.36 3.23
CA GLY A 481 46.54 -7.81 1.86
C GLY A 481 45.36 -7.17 1.11
N GLU A 482 45.28 -7.49 -0.16
CA GLU A 482 44.21 -7.00 -1.03
C GLU A 482 42.89 -7.75 -0.77
N TRP A 483 41.76 -7.08 -1.09
CA TRP A 483 40.46 -7.71 -1.14
C TRP A 483 40.44 -8.73 -2.28
N LYS A 484 40.12 -9.98 -1.97
CA LYS A 484 40.08 -11.07 -2.93
C LYS A 484 38.64 -11.42 -3.27
N GLU A 485 38.34 -11.53 -4.54
CA GLU A 485 37.09 -12.10 -5.02
C GLU A 485 36.95 -13.54 -4.51
N LEU A 486 35.79 -13.85 -3.94
CA LEU A 486 35.48 -15.17 -3.39
C LEU A 486 34.34 -15.84 -4.14
N ASP A 487 33.37 -15.08 -4.63
CA ASP A 487 32.21 -15.58 -5.35
C ASP A 487 31.51 -14.44 -6.08
N ILE A 488 30.83 -14.75 -7.21
CA ILE A 488 29.95 -13.82 -7.94
C ILE A 488 28.64 -14.54 -8.19
N ILE A 489 27.52 -13.92 -7.80
CA ILE A 489 26.17 -14.46 -8.01
C ILE A 489 25.26 -13.39 -8.60
N GLU A 490 24.24 -13.81 -9.34
CA GLU A 490 23.18 -12.93 -9.82
C GLU A 490 22.38 -12.35 -8.65
N ARG A 491 21.87 -11.14 -8.82
CA ARG A 491 20.95 -10.53 -7.87
C ARG A 491 19.66 -11.36 -7.80
N ASP A 492 19.25 -11.71 -6.60
CA ASP A 492 18.00 -12.43 -6.33
C ASP A 492 17.09 -11.56 -5.43
N GLY A 493 16.10 -10.91 -6.05
CA GLY A 493 15.19 -10.00 -5.38
C GLY A 493 15.87 -8.79 -4.74
N PHE A 494 15.35 -8.36 -3.57
CA PHE A 494 15.89 -7.22 -2.82
C PHE A 494 17.16 -7.58 -2.05
N GLU A 495 17.15 -8.71 -1.34
CA GLU A 495 18.26 -9.18 -0.52
C GLU A 495 18.80 -10.50 -1.05
N THR A 496 20.07 -10.51 -1.46
CA THR A 496 20.76 -11.67 -2.00
C THR A 496 21.66 -12.31 -0.93
N LEU A 497 21.72 -13.64 -0.88
CA LEU A 497 22.41 -14.39 0.18
C LEU A 497 23.62 -15.14 -0.34
N PHE A 498 24.81 -14.84 0.18
CA PHE A 498 26.03 -15.63 -0.01
C PHE A 498 26.21 -16.68 1.07
N VAL A 499 26.68 -17.85 0.68
CA VAL A 499 27.22 -18.83 1.64
C VAL A 499 28.69 -18.49 1.88
N LEU A 500 29.02 -18.05 3.07
CA LEU A 500 30.40 -17.71 3.40
C LEU A 500 31.30 -18.93 3.36
N PRO A 501 32.56 -18.79 2.86
CA PRO A 501 33.51 -19.89 2.82
C PRO A 501 33.73 -20.50 4.21
N ALA A 502 34.06 -21.79 4.25
CA ALA A 502 34.33 -22.46 5.52
C ALA A 502 35.46 -21.74 6.29
N ARG A 503 35.45 -21.78 7.63
CA ARG A 503 36.51 -21.18 8.45
C ARG A 503 37.90 -21.78 8.19
N SER A 504 37.93 -22.96 7.57
CA SER A 504 39.17 -23.62 7.13
C SER A 504 39.69 -23.08 5.77
N ALA A 505 38.87 -22.33 5.01
CA ALA A 505 39.32 -21.70 3.77
C ALA A 505 40.38 -20.63 4.09
N LYS A 506 41.48 -20.66 3.33
CA LYS A 506 42.65 -19.84 3.55
C LYS A 506 42.80 -18.81 2.44
N SER A 507 43.27 -17.62 2.83
CA SER A 507 43.79 -16.61 1.91
C SER A 507 45.16 -17.04 1.36
N ASP A 508 45.70 -16.28 0.45
CA ASP A 508 47.05 -16.52 -0.12
C ASP A 508 48.15 -16.43 0.96
N SER A 509 47.91 -15.71 2.05
CA SER A 509 48.77 -15.66 3.23
C SER A 509 48.66 -16.91 4.13
N GLY A 510 47.78 -17.87 3.80
CA GLY A 510 47.53 -19.06 4.63
C GLY A 510 46.63 -18.82 5.82
N GLU A 511 45.98 -17.65 5.94
CA GLU A 511 45.08 -17.26 7.01
C GLU A 511 43.62 -17.34 6.61
N SER A 512 42.72 -17.47 7.59
CA SER A 512 41.29 -17.47 7.32
C SER A 512 40.78 -16.04 7.07
N TYR A 513 39.89 -15.87 6.11
CA TYR A 513 39.20 -14.60 5.88
C TYR A 513 38.38 -14.20 7.11
N THR A 514 38.58 -12.96 7.56
CA THR A 514 37.96 -12.42 8.77
C THR A 514 36.96 -11.32 8.45
N HIS A 515 37.19 -10.59 7.37
CA HIS A 515 36.40 -9.47 6.93
C HIS A 515 35.82 -9.73 5.53
N PHE A 516 34.62 -9.26 5.31
CA PHE A 516 33.88 -9.46 4.06
C PHE A 516 33.21 -8.15 3.66
N ARG A 517 33.15 -7.90 2.37
CA ARG A 517 32.34 -6.86 1.76
C ARG A 517 31.77 -7.38 0.43
N VAL A 518 30.82 -6.64 -0.16
CA VAL A 518 30.21 -7.02 -1.42
C VAL A 518 30.28 -5.84 -2.38
N ALA A 519 30.70 -6.08 -3.62
CA ALA A 519 30.62 -5.13 -4.70
C ALA A 519 29.33 -5.35 -5.49
N ALA A 520 28.59 -4.28 -5.75
CA ALA A 520 27.46 -4.25 -6.67
C ALA A 520 27.97 -4.10 -8.10
N LEU A 521 27.55 -4.96 -9.01
CA LEU A 521 27.97 -4.96 -10.41
C LEU A 521 26.77 -4.76 -11.33
N ASP A 522 26.95 -4.01 -12.42
CA ASP A 522 25.97 -3.89 -13.50
C ASP A 522 25.96 -5.17 -14.40
N ALA A 523 25.17 -5.13 -15.48
CA ALA A 523 25.05 -6.24 -16.43
C ALA A 523 26.38 -6.53 -17.18
N GLU A 524 27.21 -5.51 -17.38
CA GLU A 524 28.53 -5.61 -17.99
C GLU A 524 29.64 -5.95 -16.99
N ARG A 525 29.28 -6.20 -15.71
CA ARG A 525 30.16 -6.48 -14.57
C ARG A 525 31.07 -5.32 -14.16
N ASN A 526 30.71 -4.08 -14.48
CA ASN A 526 31.40 -2.92 -13.92
C ASN A 526 30.96 -2.73 -12.46
N VAL A 527 31.93 -2.35 -11.61
CA VAL A 527 31.63 -2.06 -10.20
C VAL A 527 30.87 -0.73 -10.08
N LEU A 528 29.64 -0.80 -9.61
CA LEU A 528 28.82 0.37 -9.30
C LEU A 528 29.20 0.95 -7.94
N ARG A 529 29.26 0.10 -6.90
CA ARG A 529 29.57 0.49 -5.53
C ARG A 529 29.93 -0.72 -4.65
N THR A 530 30.58 -0.48 -3.52
CA THR A 530 30.89 -1.51 -2.53
C THR A 530 30.15 -1.28 -1.22
N SER A 531 29.76 -2.37 -0.55
CA SER A 531 29.11 -2.33 0.75
C SER A 531 30.07 -1.93 1.88
N ASN A 532 29.49 -1.66 3.05
CA ASN A 532 30.24 -1.67 4.31
C ASN A 532 30.98 -3.00 4.52
N THR A 533 32.09 -2.94 5.23
CA THR A 533 32.82 -4.14 5.68
C THR A 533 32.10 -4.77 6.88
N THR A 534 31.89 -6.09 6.82
CA THR A 534 31.30 -6.87 7.91
C THR A 534 32.24 -7.98 8.35
N THR A 535 32.12 -8.41 9.62
CA THR A 535 33.01 -9.42 10.22
C THR A 535 32.19 -10.60 10.73
N ARG A 536 32.80 -11.79 10.62
CA ARG A 536 32.23 -12.97 11.28
C ARG A 536 32.42 -12.83 12.79
N THR A 537 31.34 -12.63 13.51
CA THR A 537 31.40 -12.73 14.97
C THR A 537 31.89 -14.13 15.41
N PRO A 538 32.85 -14.23 16.36
CA PRO A 538 33.11 -15.50 17.02
C PRO A 538 31.78 -16.04 17.57
N ARG A 539 31.55 -17.36 17.46
CA ARG A 539 30.37 -17.98 18.09
C ARG A 539 30.42 -17.62 19.59
N GLY A 540 29.61 -16.66 20.00
CA GLY A 540 29.53 -16.26 21.37
C GLY A 540 28.95 -17.41 22.22
N PHE A 541 29.52 -17.60 23.41
CA PHE A 541 29.06 -18.58 24.42
C PHE A 541 27.53 -18.47 24.70
N GLY A 542 26.93 -17.29 24.41
CA GLY A 542 25.51 -17.04 24.57
C GLY A 542 24.59 -17.86 23.65
N ALA A 543 25.00 -18.19 22.42
CA ALA A 543 24.20 -19.03 21.51
C ALA A 543 24.11 -20.49 22.01
N TYR A 544 25.20 -20.99 22.63
CA TYR A 544 25.18 -22.31 23.28
C TYR A 544 24.33 -22.26 24.56
N LEU A 545 24.38 -21.16 25.31
CA LEU A 545 23.62 -21.00 26.54
C LEU A 545 22.13 -20.94 26.27
N SER A 546 21.68 -20.22 25.25
CA SER A 546 20.25 -20.16 24.87
C SER A 546 19.75 -21.51 24.37
N ALA A 547 20.53 -22.24 23.58
CA ALA A 547 20.17 -23.59 23.11
C ALA A 547 20.08 -24.58 24.29
N ILE A 548 21.00 -24.50 25.24
CA ILE A 548 21.01 -25.32 26.47
C ILE A 548 19.78 -24.96 27.34
N ILE A 549 19.49 -23.68 27.54
CA ILE A 549 18.32 -23.21 28.30
C ILE A 549 17.04 -23.70 27.66
N SER A 550 16.93 -23.58 26.34
CA SER A 550 15.74 -24.06 25.59
C SER A 550 15.58 -25.58 25.70
N ALA A 551 16.68 -26.34 25.59
CA ALA A 551 16.67 -27.79 25.76
C ALA A 551 16.28 -28.18 27.20
N VAL A 552 16.80 -27.50 28.22
CA VAL A 552 16.47 -27.72 29.63
C VAL A 552 14.97 -27.39 29.89
N LEU A 553 14.45 -26.31 29.32
CA LEU A 553 13.02 -25.96 29.44
C LEU A 553 12.13 -27.00 28.76
N CYS A 554 12.50 -27.49 27.57
CA CYS A 554 11.77 -28.56 26.88
C CYS A 554 11.78 -29.88 27.67
N VAL A 555 12.95 -30.26 28.21
CA VAL A 555 13.06 -31.44 29.07
C VAL A 555 12.28 -31.26 30.37
N GLY A 556 12.33 -30.07 30.99
CA GLY A 556 11.56 -29.73 32.18
C GLY A 556 10.05 -29.80 31.94
N ALA A 557 9.57 -29.28 30.82
CA ALA A 557 8.17 -29.37 30.40
C ALA A 557 7.74 -30.84 30.14
N PHE A 558 8.62 -31.60 29.46
CA PHE A 558 8.35 -33.04 29.21
C PHE A 558 8.31 -33.86 30.48
N VAL A 559 9.24 -33.64 31.41
CA VAL A 559 9.29 -34.31 32.73
C VAL A 559 8.10 -33.86 33.56
N GLY A 560 7.74 -32.58 33.56
CA GLY A 560 6.54 -32.09 34.24
C GLY A 560 5.25 -32.73 33.70
N PHE A 561 5.12 -32.79 32.38
CA PHE A 561 4.00 -33.49 31.70
C PHE A 561 3.97 -34.99 32.02
N TRP A 562 5.14 -35.65 32.02
CA TRP A 562 5.26 -37.07 32.35
C TRP A 562 4.93 -37.37 33.83
N GLN A 563 5.40 -36.51 34.76
CA GLN A 563 5.03 -36.59 36.18
C GLN A 563 3.56 -36.29 36.40
N TYR A 564 2.98 -35.31 35.71
CA TYR A 564 1.55 -35.02 35.71
C TYR A 564 0.74 -36.23 35.23
N ARG A 565 1.19 -36.87 34.14
CA ARG A 565 0.57 -38.10 33.62
C ARG A 565 0.73 -39.31 34.58
N LYS A 566 1.88 -39.42 35.26
CA LYS A 566 2.11 -40.48 36.29
C LYS A 566 1.31 -40.28 37.58
N ARG A 567 1.02 -39.03 37.96
CA ARG A 567 0.19 -38.74 39.16
C ARG A 567 -1.28 -39.08 38.96
N GLY A 568 -1.64 -39.70 37.86
CA GLY A 568 -2.89 -40.40 37.60
C GLY A 568 -4.12 -39.50 37.81
N TRP A 569 -4.79 -39.17 36.75
CA TRP A 569 -6.22 -38.92 36.87
C TRP A 569 -6.85 -40.15 37.54
N LYS A 570 -7.11 -40.04 38.83
CA LYS A 570 -8.03 -40.98 39.47
C LYS A 570 -9.40 -40.69 38.86
N THR A 571 -9.82 -41.54 37.93
CA THR A 571 -11.12 -41.52 37.26
C THR A 571 -12.28 -41.76 38.26
N ALA A 572 -12.04 -41.64 39.57
CA ALA A 572 -13.00 -41.85 40.64
C ALA A 572 -13.94 -40.65 40.88
N ASP A 573 -13.56 -39.40 40.60
CA ASP A 573 -14.38 -38.27 41.02
C ASP A 573 -15.52 -37.92 40.05
N TRP A 574 -15.43 -38.28 38.77
CA TRP A 574 -16.52 -37.99 37.81
C TRP A 574 -17.73 -38.90 37.97
N ARG A 575 -17.55 -40.14 38.41
CA ARG A 575 -18.69 -41.05 38.68
C ARG A 575 -19.48 -40.61 39.91
N GLN A 576 -18.82 -40.09 40.93
CA GLN A 576 -19.47 -39.58 42.13
C GLN A 576 -20.24 -38.28 41.86
N TYR A 577 -19.69 -37.40 40.99
CA TYR A 577 -20.38 -36.19 40.56
C TYR A 577 -21.59 -36.47 39.66
N ALA A 578 -21.47 -37.41 38.74
CA ALA A 578 -22.59 -37.85 37.88
C ALA A 578 -23.71 -38.51 38.70
N GLN A 579 -23.36 -39.31 39.70
CA GLN A 579 -24.34 -39.98 40.58
C GLN A 579 -25.10 -38.96 41.45
N SER A 580 -24.39 -37.93 41.96
CA SER A 580 -25.03 -36.86 42.77
C SER A 580 -25.90 -35.90 41.94
N ALA A 581 -25.66 -35.79 40.63
CA ALA A 581 -26.50 -35.01 39.70
C ALA A 581 -27.80 -35.78 39.35
N VAL A 582 -27.74 -37.10 39.23
CA VAL A 582 -28.91 -37.95 38.95
C VAL A 582 -29.82 -38.04 40.18
N ASP A 583 -29.26 -38.08 41.38
CA ASP A 583 -30.07 -38.11 42.62
C ASP A 583 -30.78 -36.79 42.93
N ARG A 584 -30.23 -35.66 42.50
CA ARG A 584 -30.91 -34.33 42.63
C ARG A 584 -32.10 -34.16 41.70
N THR A 585 -32.16 -34.87 40.58
CA THR A 585 -33.30 -34.82 39.65
C THR A 585 -34.47 -35.72 40.09
N LYS A 586 -34.26 -36.63 41.05
CA LYS A 586 -35.34 -37.47 41.62
C LYS A 586 -36.15 -36.75 42.70
N TYR A 587 -35.63 -35.68 43.32
CA TYR A 587 -36.34 -34.95 44.40
C TYR A 587 -37.09 -33.69 43.92
N GLN A 588 -37.09 -33.37 42.62
CA GLN A 588 -37.85 -32.24 42.05
C GLN A 588 -39.19 -32.67 41.37
N LYS A 589 -39.66 -33.89 41.59
CA LYS A 589 -40.98 -34.36 41.09
C LYS A 589 -42.01 -34.58 42.17
N LEU A 590 -41.86 -33.98 43.37
CA LEU A 590 -42.88 -33.94 44.42
C LEU A 590 -42.86 -32.51 45.02
N TRP A 591 -43.47 -31.59 44.33
CA TRP A 591 -44.27 -30.44 44.82
C TRP A 591 -44.80 -29.70 43.58
#